data_075e893c8651c32035d0e31ace4aad93
#
_entry.id   075e893c8651c32035d0e31ace4aad93
#
_cell.length_a   1.000
_cell.length_b   1.000
_cell.length_c   1.000
_cell.angle_alpha   90.00
_cell.angle_beta   90.00
_cell.angle_gamma   90.00
#
_symmetry.space_group_name_H-M   'P 1'
#
loop_
_entity.id
_entity.type
_entity.pdbx_description
1 polymer ?
#
loop_
_entity_poly.entity_id
_entity_poly.type
_entity_poly.pdbx_seq_one_letter_code
_entity_poly.pdbx_strand_id
1 'polypeptide(L)'
;LVTLTLLLAVLRDIVEDPSLRKDIHERVEKPAVEWEEKPAKPRLTLRRRDIDFFYQYVQKSDATEDVVRLSNNLAVTESQRAIRDNVKALREQLFDWTRSDLANLYKMLRDRTMLVVVSTPDLNSAYRIFNVMNARGLPLLPSDIFKSQVIGEISESSRREYADRWENLEQELGREEFGTLFVYIRAILTQAHMRFFLQASAAMVRVLKIRVAHIHLSILTSSIF
;
A
#
# COMPACT_ATOMS: atom_id res chain seq x y z
N LEU A 1 -4.54 8.30 -3.06
CA LEU A 1 -5.78 8.06 -2.29
C LEU A 1 -5.52 8.00 -0.79
N VAL A 2 -4.48 7.32 -0.31
CA VAL A 2 -4.18 7.25 1.14
C VAL A 2 -4.06 8.65 1.73
N THR A 3 -3.20 9.51 1.19
CA THR A 3 -3.00 10.88 1.68
C THR A 3 -4.31 11.69 1.73
N LEU A 4 -5.17 11.55 0.71
CA LEU A 4 -6.48 12.20 0.70
C LEU A 4 -7.38 11.68 1.83
N THR A 5 -7.36 10.36 2.08
CA THR A 5 -8.13 9.77 3.19
C THR A 5 -7.59 10.24 4.55
N LEU A 6 -6.27 10.35 4.72
CA LEU A 6 -5.66 10.91 5.94
C LEU A 6 -6.10 12.36 6.16
N LEU A 7 -6.06 13.18 5.12
CA LEU A 7 -6.49 14.57 5.19
C LEU A 7 -7.98 14.69 5.58
N LEU A 8 -8.84 13.89 4.94
CA LEU A 8 -10.27 13.86 5.26
C LEU A 8 -10.54 13.38 6.70
N ALA A 9 -9.81 12.37 7.17
CA ALA A 9 -9.94 11.87 8.54
C ALA A 9 -9.50 12.93 9.56
N VAL A 10 -8.37 13.60 9.31
CA VAL A 10 -7.89 14.70 10.17
C VAL A 10 -8.88 15.86 10.17
N LEU A 11 -9.38 16.29 9.02
CA LEU A 11 -10.41 17.33 8.92
C LEU A 11 -11.66 16.96 9.71
N ARG A 12 -12.17 15.73 9.54
CA ARG A 12 -13.33 15.21 10.29
C ARG A 12 -13.13 15.36 11.79
N ASP A 13 -11.96 15.00 12.31
CA ASP A 13 -11.71 14.94 13.75
C ASP A 13 -11.39 16.32 14.35
N ILE A 14 -10.98 17.31 13.53
CA ILE A 14 -10.72 18.68 13.97
C ILE A 14 -11.98 19.56 13.90
N VAL A 15 -12.85 19.32 12.91
CA VAL A 15 -14.06 20.14 12.68
C VAL A 15 -15.05 19.94 13.84
N GLU A 16 -15.52 21.05 14.39
CA GLU A 16 -16.48 21.07 15.50
C GLU A 16 -17.94 20.95 15.04
N ASP A 17 -18.28 21.41 13.83
CA ASP A 17 -19.65 21.35 13.29
C ASP A 17 -20.06 19.90 13.03
N PRO A 18 -21.13 19.39 13.70
CA PRO A 18 -21.52 18.00 13.58
C PRO A 18 -22.01 17.62 12.18
N SER A 19 -22.65 18.56 11.46
CA SER A 19 -23.15 18.32 10.11
C SER A 19 -21.99 18.17 9.11
N LEU A 20 -21.04 19.10 9.20
CA LEU A 20 -19.81 19.06 8.39
C LEU A 20 -18.98 17.81 8.71
N ARG A 21 -18.83 17.47 9.98
CA ARG A 21 -18.13 16.27 10.45
C ARG A 21 -18.77 15.00 9.84
N LYS A 22 -20.08 14.91 9.84
CA LYS A 22 -20.81 13.79 9.25
C LYS A 22 -20.59 13.69 7.75
N ASP A 23 -20.70 14.80 7.01
CA ASP A 23 -20.48 14.80 5.55
C ASP A 23 -19.03 14.38 5.20
N ILE A 24 -18.04 14.85 5.96
CA ILE A 24 -16.64 14.42 5.80
C ILE A 24 -16.49 12.92 6.11
N HIS A 25 -17.12 12.44 7.19
CA HIS A 25 -17.04 11.02 7.56
C HIS A 25 -17.59 10.11 6.47
N GLU A 26 -18.67 10.47 5.82
CA GLU A 26 -19.26 9.73 4.71
C GLU A 26 -18.31 9.67 3.47
N ARG A 27 -17.28 10.53 3.40
CA ARG A 27 -16.21 10.44 2.38
C ARG A 27 -15.09 9.47 2.77
N VAL A 28 -14.96 9.15 4.05
CA VAL A 28 -14.00 8.17 4.57
C VAL A 28 -14.63 6.77 4.64
N GLU A 29 -15.87 6.69 5.08
CA GLU A 29 -16.63 5.46 5.25
C GLU A 29 -18.03 5.58 4.60
N LYS A 30 -18.46 4.54 3.90
CA LYS A 30 -19.83 4.44 3.42
C LYS A 30 -20.73 4.12 4.60
N PRO A 31 -21.80 4.88 4.83
CA PRO A 31 -22.75 4.56 5.91
C PRO A 31 -23.42 3.19 5.68
N ALA A 32 -23.84 2.57 6.76
CA ALA A 32 -24.68 1.39 6.69
C ALA A 32 -26.00 1.72 5.97
N VAL A 33 -26.53 0.75 5.23
CA VAL A 33 -27.82 0.85 4.56
C VAL A 33 -28.71 -0.23 5.14
N GLU A 34 -29.46 0.12 6.19
CA GLU A 34 -30.23 -0.82 7.00
C GLU A 34 -31.24 -1.63 6.18
N TRP A 35 -31.97 -1.00 5.26
CA TRP A 35 -32.96 -1.67 4.42
C TRP A 35 -32.35 -2.63 3.38
N GLU A 36 -31.03 -2.55 3.10
CA GLU A 36 -30.29 -3.48 2.24
C GLU A 36 -29.42 -4.46 3.06
N GLU A 37 -29.46 -4.41 4.38
CA GLU A 37 -28.62 -5.19 5.29
C GLU A 37 -27.10 -5.02 5.01
N LYS A 38 -26.73 -3.87 4.45
CA LYS A 38 -25.33 -3.56 4.15
C LYS A 38 -24.69 -2.82 5.31
N PRO A 39 -23.66 -3.39 5.96
CA PRO A 39 -22.93 -2.70 7.03
C PRO A 39 -22.15 -1.51 6.48
N ALA A 40 -21.81 -0.59 7.37
CA ALA A 40 -20.87 0.47 7.07
C ALA A 40 -19.55 -0.12 6.53
N LYS A 41 -18.95 0.54 5.55
CA LYS A 41 -17.76 0.01 4.88
C LYS A 41 -16.76 1.13 4.56
N PRO A 42 -15.48 0.97 4.94
CA PRO A 42 -14.43 1.89 4.52
C PRO A 42 -14.38 2.08 3.00
N ARG A 43 -14.19 3.33 2.55
CA ARG A 43 -14.07 3.62 1.12
C ARG A 43 -12.71 3.23 0.55
N LEU A 44 -11.69 3.14 1.40
CA LEU A 44 -10.35 2.70 1.05
C LEU A 44 -9.94 1.54 1.92
N THR A 45 -9.50 0.45 1.29
CA THR A 45 -8.94 -0.71 1.97
C THR A 45 -7.46 -0.80 1.59
N LEU A 46 -6.59 -0.87 2.59
CA LEU A 46 -5.16 -1.08 2.39
C LEU A 46 -4.83 -2.57 2.24
N ARG A 47 -3.53 -2.88 2.07
CA ARG A 47 -3.04 -4.25 2.15
C ARG A 47 -3.34 -4.86 3.52
N ARG A 48 -3.46 -6.17 3.58
CA ARG A 48 -4.00 -6.90 4.74
C ARG A 48 -3.38 -6.52 6.08
N ARG A 49 -2.05 -6.44 6.14
CA ARG A 49 -1.34 -6.12 7.39
C ARG A 49 -1.60 -4.72 7.92
N ASP A 50 -2.06 -3.81 7.08
CA ASP A 50 -2.31 -2.42 7.43
C ASP A 50 -3.82 -2.11 7.55
N ILE A 51 -4.73 -3.05 7.21
CA ILE A 51 -6.19 -2.83 7.23
C ILE A 51 -6.66 -2.44 8.63
N ASP A 52 -6.37 -3.27 9.63
CA ASP A 52 -6.87 -3.08 11.00
C ASP A 52 -6.29 -1.80 11.61
N PHE A 53 -4.99 -1.57 11.40
CA PHE A 53 -4.32 -0.35 11.84
C PHE A 53 -4.96 0.90 11.19
N PHE A 54 -5.15 0.88 9.87
CA PHE A 54 -5.72 2.00 9.14
C PHE A 54 -7.16 2.28 9.51
N TYR A 55 -7.96 1.22 9.69
CA TYR A 55 -9.32 1.36 10.16
C TYR A 55 -9.38 1.96 11.56
N GLN A 56 -8.66 1.37 12.50
CA GLN A 56 -8.70 1.75 13.92
C GLN A 56 -8.20 3.17 14.16
N TYR A 57 -7.12 3.60 13.49
CA TYR A 57 -6.43 4.84 13.79
C TYR A 57 -6.67 5.98 12.79
N VAL A 58 -7.36 5.71 11.66
CA VAL A 58 -7.64 6.72 10.65
C VAL A 58 -9.11 6.78 10.28
N GLN A 59 -9.70 5.62 9.92
CA GLN A 59 -11.06 5.63 9.36
C GLN A 59 -12.14 5.73 10.41
N LYS A 60 -11.95 5.14 11.57
CA LYS A 60 -12.83 5.29 12.72
C LYS A 60 -12.90 6.77 13.15
N SER A 61 -14.07 7.22 13.57
CA SER A 61 -14.26 8.58 14.07
C SER A 61 -13.40 8.85 15.31
N ASP A 62 -12.87 10.06 15.42
CA ASP A 62 -12.04 10.57 16.51
C ASP A 62 -10.71 9.83 16.75
N ALA A 63 -10.27 9.03 15.77
CA ALA A 63 -9.10 8.17 15.92
C ALA A 63 -7.77 8.86 15.60
N THR A 64 -7.77 9.99 14.88
CA THR A 64 -6.51 10.63 14.43
C THR A 64 -5.71 11.26 15.55
N GLU A 65 -6.29 11.53 16.70
CA GLU A 65 -5.55 11.98 17.88
C GLU A 65 -4.78 10.83 18.52
N ASP A 66 -5.40 9.65 18.58
CA ASP A 66 -4.76 8.46 19.17
C ASP A 66 -3.55 8.01 18.36
N VAL A 67 -3.62 8.05 17.01
CA VAL A 67 -2.49 7.64 16.18
C VAL A 67 -1.25 8.53 16.38
N VAL A 68 -1.44 9.82 16.63
CA VAL A 68 -0.31 10.74 16.89
C VAL A 68 0.44 10.37 18.16
N ARG A 69 -0.26 9.82 19.15
CA ARG A 69 0.31 9.40 20.45
C ARG A 69 0.99 8.03 20.41
N LEU A 70 0.87 7.29 19.30
CA LEU A 70 1.44 5.95 19.19
C LEU A 70 2.97 5.99 19.26
N SER A 71 3.51 5.13 20.10
CA SER A 71 4.95 4.85 20.14
C SER A 71 5.42 4.05 18.92
N ASN A 72 6.71 4.06 18.64
CA ASN A 72 7.30 3.27 17.55
C ASN A 72 7.09 1.76 17.71
N ASN A 73 6.86 1.28 18.93
CA ASN A 73 6.61 -0.14 19.21
C ASN A 73 5.21 -0.57 18.78
N LEU A 74 4.24 0.35 18.72
CA LEU A 74 2.87 0.09 18.30
C LEU A 74 2.69 0.31 16.79
N ALA A 75 3.42 1.25 16.18
CA ALA A 75 3.52 1.42 14.73
C ALA A 75 4.66 0.52 14.20
N VAL A 76 4.37 -0.77 14.07
CA VAL A 76 5.39 -1.80 13.83
C VAL A 76 5.98 -1.72 12.43
N THR A 77 5.16 -1.44 11.41
CA THR A 77 5.61 -1.40 10.02
C THR A 77 6.04 0.01 9.60
N GLU A 78 6.88 0.10 8.59
CA GLU A 78 7.24 1.38 7.97
C GLU A 78 6.01 2.15 7.49
N SER A 79 5.04 1.44 6.88
CA SER A 79 3.77 2.03 6.44
C SER A 79 2.96 2.63 7.59
N GLN A 80 2.89 1.93 8.73
CA GLN A 80 2.17 2.41 9.91
C GLN A 80 2.84 3.65 10.51
N ARG A 81 4.18 3.66 10.56
CA ARG A 81 4.95 4.86 10.97
C ARG A 81 4.71 6.02 10.01
N ALA A 82 4.76 5.78 8.70
CA ALA A 82 4.47 6.81 7.71
C ALA A 82 3.04 7.35 7.82
N ILE A 83 2.04 6.51 8.08
CA ILE A 83 0.66 6.94 8.34
C ILE A 83 0.61 7.85 9.56
N ARG A 84 1.17 7.43 10.70
CA ARG A 84 1.23 8.22 11.93
C ARG A 84 1.87 9.58 11.70
N ASP A 85 3.06 9.58 11.09
CA ASP A 85 3.84 10.80 10.90
C ASP A 85 3.16 11.77 9.93
N ASN A 86 2.48 11.26 8.89
CA ASN A 86 1.65 12.09 8.01
C ASN A 86 0.41 12.65 8.72
N VAL A 87 -0.28 11.86 9.55
CA VAL A 87 -1.41 12.38 10.35
C VAL A 87 -0.93 13.46 11.29
N LYS A 88 0.21 13.27 11.96
CA LYS A 88 0.82 14.28 12.83
C LYS A 88 1.11 15.57 12.07
N ALA A 89 1.78 15.48 10.94
CA ALA A 89 2.09 16.65 10.10
C ALA A 89 0.83 17.38 9.63
N LEU A 90 -0.21 16.64 9.22
CA LEU A 90 -1.49 17.23 8.81
C LEU A 90 -2.20 17.95 9.97
N ARG A 91 -2.21 17.37 11.16
CA ARG A 91 -2.80 18.00 12.34
C ARG A 91 -2.03 19.27 12.74
N GLU A 92 -0.71 19.23 12.71
CA GLU A 92 0.15 20.39 12.97
C GLU A 92 -0.10 21.52 11.95
N GLN A 93 -0.23 21.19 10.66
CA GLN A 93 -0.51 22.16 9.60
C GLN A 93 -1.89 22.82 9.73
N LEU A 94 -2.88 22.09 10.22
CA LEU A 94 -4.26 22.58 10.33
C LEU A 94 -4.61 23.13 11.72
N PHE A 95 -3.66 23.10 12.66
CA PHE A 95 -3.91 23.46 14.07
C PHE A 95 -4.45 24.87 14.26
N ASP A 96 -3.85 25.85 13.56
CA ASP A 96 -4.20 27.26 13.67
C ASP A 96 -5.29 27.72 12.67
N TRP A 97 -5.87 26.79 11.93
CA TRP A 97 -6.86 27.14 10.92
C TRP A 97 -8.21 27.46 11.56
N THR A 98 -8.84 28.53 11.04
CA THR A 98 -10.18 28.90 11.50
C THR A 98 -11.24 27.91 11.01
N ARG A 99 -12.41 27.90 11.64
CA ARG A 99 -13.57 27.10 11.19
C ARG A 99 -13.89 27.35 9.72
N SER A 100 -13.80 28.61 9.28
CA SER A 100 -14.04 28.99 7.88
C SER A 100 -13.02 28.38 6.95
N ASP A 101 -11.73 28.39 7.32
CA ASP A 101 -10.66 27.84 6.50
C ASP A 101 -10.79 26.32 6.33
N LEU A 102 -11.08 25.61 7.42
CA LEU A 102 -11.32 24.16 7.39
C LEU A 102 -12.55 23.81 6.52
N ALA A 103 -13.64 24.56 6.63
CA ALA A 103 -14.82 24.37 5.79
C ALA A 103 -14.55 24.69 4.32
N ASN A 104 -13.76 25.72 4.02
CA ASN A 104 -13.37 26.08 2.66
C ASN A 104 -12.42 25.04 2.05
N LEU A 105 -11.47 24.51 2.82
CA LEU A 105 -10.63 23.39 2.39
C LEU A 105 -11.48 22.18 2.00
N TYR A 106 -12.45 21.81 2.85
CA TYR A 106 -13.34 20.69 2.55
C TYR A 106 -14.17 20.95 1.28
N LYS A 107 -14.74 22.15 1.11
CA LYS A 107 -15.46 22.50 -0.10
C LYS A 107 -14.58 22.42 -1.35
N MET A 108 -13.33 22.87 -1.27
CA MET A 108 -12.37 22.74 -2.35
C MET A 108 -12.09 21.28 -2.69
N LEU A 109 -11.88 20.43 -1.68
CA LEU A 109 -11.65 18.99 -1.88
C LEU A 109 -12.87 18.31 -2.50
N ARG A 110 -14.08 18.65 -2.04
CA ARG A 110 -15.31 18.05 -2.52
C ARG A 110 -15.70 18.50 -3.93
N ASP A 111 -15.63 19.80 -4.19
CA ASP A 111 -16.26 20.43 -5.36
C ASP A 111 -15.26 20.71 -6.49
N ARG A 112 -13.96 20.81 -6.20
CA ARG A 112 -12.90 21.20 -7.16
C ARG A 112 -11.80 20.17 -7.34
N THR A 113 -11.82 19.05 -6.63
CA THR A 113 -10.84 17.98 -6.80
C THR A 113 -11.42 16.92 -7.74
N MET A 114 -10.74 16.67 -8.84
CA MET A 114 -11.11 15.64 -9.80
C MET A 114 -10.15 14.47 -9.70
N LEU A 115 -10.68 13.27 -9.68
CA LEU A 115 -9.93 12.03 -9.77
C LEU A 115 -10.16 11.40 -11.14
N VAL A 116 -9.07 11.13 -11.85
CA VAL A 116 -9.14 10.42 -13.14
C VAL A 116 -9.00 8.93 -12.86
N VAL A 117 -9.99 8.15 -13.29
CA VAL A 117 -9.95 6.69 -13.24
C VAL A 117 -9.57 6.18 -14.62
N VAL A 118 -8.44 5.51 -14.72
CA VAL A 118 -8.00 4.83 -15.94
C VAL A 118 -8.19 3.33 -15.74
N SER A 119 -8.98 2.72 -16.59
CA SER A 119 -9.23 1.27 -16.58
C SER A 119 -8.68 0.63 -17.85
N THR A 120 -8.00 -0.48 -17.71
CA THR A 120 -7.47 -1.27 -18.83
C THR A 120 -7.62 -2.77 -18.50
N PRO A 121 -7.99 -3.61 -19.46
CA PRO A 121 -8.08 -5.05 -19.26
C PRO A 121 -6.70 -5.73 -19.27
N ASP A 122 -5.69 -5.06 -19.81
CA ASP A 122 -4.34 -5.59 -19.96
C ASP A 122 -3.40 -5.04 -18.88
N LEU A 123 -2.75 -5.96 -18.18
CA LEU A 123 -1.84 -5.64 -17.07
C LEU A 123 -0.59 -4.88 -17.53
N ASN A 124 -0.05 -5.21 -18.71
CA ASN A 124 1.14 -4.54 -19.24
C ASN A 124 0.82 -3.08 -19.60
N SER A 125 -0.35 -2.83 -20.17
CA SER A 125 -0.84 -1.48 -20.43
C SER A 125 -1.08 -0.71 -19.13
N ALA A 126 -1.61 -1.37 -18.08
CA ALA A 126 -1.76 -0.76 -16.76
C ALA A 126 -0.41 -0.29 -16.19
N TYR A 127 0.63 -1.12 -16.28
CA TYR A 127 1.98 -0.74 -15.82
C TYR A 127 2.58 0.41 -16.62
N ARG A 128 2.44 0.38 -17.94
CA ARG A 128 2.93 1.48 -18.80
C ARG A 128 2.27 2.80 -18.45
N ILE A 129 0.94 2.82 -18.31
CA ILE A 129 0.19 4.00 -17.91
C ILE A 129 0.61 4.48 -16.53
N PHE A 130 0.70 3.55 -15.57
CA PHE A 130 1.12 3.86 -14.19
C PHE A 130 2.52 4.49 -14.15
N ASN A 131 3.49 3.94 -14.88
CA ASN A 131 4.86 4.48 -14.94
C ASN A 131 4.90 5.89 -15.55
N VAL A 132 4.13 6.14 -16.61
CA VAL A 132 4.06 7.46 -17.22
C VAL A 132 3.40 8.48 -16.27
N MET A 133 2.32 8.10 -15.59
CA MET A 133 1.61 8.99 -14.68
C MET A 133 2.39 9.27 -13.38
N ASN A 134 3.18 8.30 -12.91
CA ASN A 134 3.99 8.42 -11.70
C ASN A 134 5.42 8.89 -11.95
N ALA A 135 5.75 9.39 -13.14
CA ALA A 135 7.10 9.89 -13.46
C ALA A 135 7.60 11.01 -12.51
N ARG A 136 6.70 11.61 -11.72
CA ARG A 136 7.00 12.64 -10.71
C ARG A 136 6.92 12.13 -9.25
N GLY A 137 6.63 10.85 -9.04
CA GLY A 137 6.50 10.23 -7.72
C GLY A 137 7.49 9.07 -7.52
N LEU A 138 7.17 8.19 -6.55
CA LEU A 138 7.91 6.94 -6.37
C LEU A 138 7.60 6.00 -7.55
N PRO A 139 8.61 5.66 -8.38
CA PRO A 139 8.39 4.74 -9.48
C PRO A 139 8.06 3.33 -8.95
N LEU A 140 7.34 2.56 -9.76
CA LEU A 140 7.25 1.11 -9.54
C LEU A 140 8.63 0.49 -9.68
N LEU A 141 9.02 -0.30 -8.71
CA LEU A 141 10.20 -1.13 -8.83
C LEU A 141 9.90 -2.35 -9.72
N PRO A 142 10.90 -2.88 -10.42
CA PRO A 142 10.76 -4.14 -11.14
C PRO A 142 10.20 -5.28 -10.26
N SER A 143 10.53 -5.28 -8.96
CA SER A 143 9.99 -6.22 -7.96
C SER A 143 8.47 -6.11 -7.78
N ASP A 144 7.87 -4.92 -7.90
CA ASP A 144 6.42 -4.73 -7.80
C ASP A 144 5.69 -5.37 -8.99
N ILE A 145 6.27 -5.22 -10.19
CA ILE A 145 5.75 -5.83 -11.43
C ILE A 145 5.86 -7.35 -11.33
N PHE A 146 7.02 -7.84 -10.94
CA PHE A 146 7.29 -9.26 -10.79
C PHE A 146 6.39 -9.91 -9.73
N LYS A 147 6.17 -9.24 -8.58
CA LYS A 147 5.22 -9.66 -7.55
C LYS A 147 3.84 -9.96 -8.13
N SER A 148 3.30 -9.02 -8.89
CA SER A 148 1.94 -9.16 -9.41
C SER A 148 1.80 -10.31 -10.42
N GLN A 149 2.83 -10.52 -11.24
CA GLN A 149 2.87 -11.63 -12.19
C GLN A 149 2.96 -12.98 -11.46
N VAL A 150 3.96 -13.13 -10.57
CA VAL A 150 4.18 -14.39 -9.85
C VAL A 150 3.00 -14.73 -8.93
N ILE A 151 2.53 -13.78 -8.15
CA ILE A 151 1.39 -14.02 -7.23
C ILE A 151 0.10 -14.24 -8.02
N GLY A 152 -0.05 -13.62 -9.20
CA GLY A 152 -1.19 -13.80 -10.08
C GLY A 152 -1.31 -15.23 -10.62
N GLU A 153 -0.19 -15.89 -10.92
CA GLU A 153 -0.12 -17.25 -11.45
C GLU A 153 -0.26 -18.35 -10.39
N ILE A 154 -0.06 -18.00 -9.10
CA ILE A 154 -0.21 -18.96 -8.00
C ILE A 154 -1.68 -19.32 -7.80
N SER A 155 -1.97 -20.60 -7.54
CA SER A 155 -3.31 -21.08 -7.22
C SER A 155 -3.94 -20.28 -6.08
N GLU A 156 -5.25 -20.04 -6.14
CA GLU A 156 -5.96 -19.20 -5.17
C GLU A 156 -5.78 -19.69 -3.72
N SER A 157 -5.71 -21.01 -3.52
CA SER A 157 -5.49 -21.64 -2.20
C SER A 157 -4.15 -21.29 -1.57
N SER A 158 -3.09 -21.12 -2.36
CA SER A 158 -1.73 -20.84 -1.88
C SER A 158 -1.33 -19.35 -2.04
N ARG A 159 -2.08 -18.61 -2.86
CA ARG A 159 -1.76 -17.21 -3.20
C ARG A 159 -1.53 -16.33 -1.97
N ARG A 160 -2.35 -16.54 -0.93
CA ARG A 160 -2.25 -15.80 0.32
C ARG A 160 -0.92 -16.02 1.02
N GLU A 161 -0.53 -17.28 1.20
CA GLU A 161 0.71 -17.65 1.88
C GLU A 161 1.93 -17.05 1.18
N TYR A 162 1.98 -17.13 -0.15
CA TYR A 162 3.08 -16.58 -0.92
C TYR A 162 3.10 -15.04 -0.93
N ALA A 163 1.94 -14.40 -0.95
CA ALA A 163 1.86 -12.94 -0.82
C ALA A 163 2.39 -12.46 0.55
N ASP A 164 1.99 -13.14 1.63
CA ASP A 164 2.46 -12.82 2.98
C ASP A 164 3.98 -13.06 3.12
N ARG A 165 4.52 -14.14 2.56
CA ARG A 165 5.96 -14.41 2.51
C ARG A 165 6.72 -13.33 1.74
N TRP A 166 6.20 -12.92 0.59
CA TRP A 166 6.79 -11.84 -0.21
C TRP A 166 6.87 -10.55 0.60
N GLU A 167 5.76 -10.15 1.21
CA GLU A 167 5.70 -8.91 1.99
C GLU A 167 6.59 -8.93 3.23
N ASN A 168 6.76 -10.08 3.86
CA ASN A 168 7.69 -10.24 4.99
C ASN A 168 9.14 -10.06 4.55
N LEU A 169 9.54 -10.66 3.44
CA LEU A 169 10.88 -10.51 2.89
C LEU A 169 11.18 -9.07 2.44
N GLU A 170 10.22 -8.44 1.76
CA GLU A 170 10.34 -7.04 1.36
C GLU A 170 10.52 -6.11 2.59
N GLN A 171 9.85 -6.42 3.69
CA GLN A 171 9.98 -5.65 4.93
C GLN A 171 11.30 -5.92 5.65
N GLU A 172 11.77 -7.17 5.66
CA GLU A 172 13.03 -7.58 6.32
C GLU A 172 14.24 -6.95 5.62
N LEU A 173 14.25 -6.92 4.29
CA LEU A 173 15.34 -6.39 3.49
C LEU A 173 15.26 -4.88 3.25
N GLY A 174 14.05 -4.31 3.30
CA GLY A 174 13.79 -2.97 2.79
C GLY A 174 13.50 -2.98 1.29
N ARG A 175 12.80 -1.95 0.83
CA ARG A 175 12.27 -1.90 -0.55
C ARG A 175 13.37 -1.84 -1.61
N GLU A 176 14.43 -1.09 -1.36
CA GLU A 176 15.54 -0.90 -2.31
C GLU A 176 16.40 -2.14 -2.43
N GLU A 177 16.81 -2.71 -1.31
CA GLU A 177 17.62 -3.94 -1.24
C GLU A 177 16.84 -5.13 -1.82
N PHE A 178 15.54 -5.21 -1.54
CA PHE A 178 14.68 -6.22 -2.12
C PHE A 178 14.56 -6.07 -3.65
N GLY A 179 14.48 -4.84 -4.16
CA GLY A 179 14.53 -4.56 -5.59
C GLY A 179 15.86 -4.99 -6.23
N THR A 180 16.96 -4.68 -5.56
CA THR A 180 18.33 -5.02 -6.01
C THR A 180 18.53 -6.54 -6.07
N LEU A 181 17.92 -7.31 -5.15
CA LEU A 181 17.94 -8.77 -5.17
C LEU A 181 17.46 -9.34 -6.51
N PHE A 182 16.39 -8.79 -7.09
CA PHE A 182 15.89 -9.25 -8.40
C PHE A 182 16.83 -8.93 -9.55
N VAL A 183 17.58 -7.84 -9.46
CA VAL A 183 18.63 -7.53 -10.44
C VAL A 183 19.71 -8.61 -10.40
N TYR A 184 20.14 -9.04 -9.21
CA TYR A 184 21.13 -10.11 -9.07
C TYR A 184 20.58 -11.46 -9.52
N ILE A 185 19.35 -11.83 -9.15
CA ILE A 185 18.72 -13.05 -9.63
C ILE A 185 18.68 -13.08 -11.14
N ARG A 186 18.26 -12.00 -11.79
CA ARG A 186 18.23 -11.89 -13.24
C ARG A 186 19.63 -12.01 -13.84
N ALA A 187 20.63 -11.34 -13.29
CA ALA A 187 22.01 -11.42 -13.76
C ALA A 187 22.55 -12.86 -13.66
N ILE A 188 22.26 -13.57 -12.58
CA ILE A 188 22.65 -14.97 -12.39
C ILE A 188 21.98 -15.88 -13.43
N LEU A 189 20.67 -15.69 -13.65
CA LEU A 189 19.90 -16.49 -14.61
C LEU A 189 20.30 -16.22 -16.08
N THR A 190 20.69 -14.98 -16.39
CA THR A 190 21.09 -14.61 -17.77
C THR A 190 22.56 -14.92 -18.06
N GLN A 191 23.43 -14.91 -17.05
CA GLN A 191 24.82 -15.32 -17.20
C GLN A 191 24.95 -16.82 -16.93
N ALA A 192 24.56 -17.66 -17.88
CA ALA A 192 24.53 -19.13 -17.77
C ALA A 192 25.94 -19.77 -17.65
N HIS A 193 26.82 -19.24 -16.82
CA HIS A 193 28.05 -19.90 -16.42
C HIS A 193 27.88 -20.59 -15.07
N MET A 194 27.47 -21.81 -15.13
CA MET A 194 27.07 -22.74 -14.06
C MET A 194 28.00 -22.83 -12.83
N ARG A 195 29.22 -22.43 -12.90
CA ARG A 195 30.20 -22.52 -11.78
C ARG A 195 30.00 -21.42 -10.72
N PHE A 196 29.52 -20.23 -11.10
CA PHE A 196 29.21 -19.15 -10.17
C PHE A 196 27.83 -19.34 -9.49
N PHE A 197 26.92 -20.02 -10.16
CA PHE A 197 25.57 -20.25 -9.71
C PHE A 197 25.49 -21.04 -8.39
N LEU A 198 26.29 -22.07 -8.22
CA LEU A 198 26.24 -22.94 -7.02
C LEU A 198 26.76 -22.25 -5.76
N GLN A 199 27.74 -21.36 -5.87
CA GLN A 199 28.27 -20.62 -4.72
C GLN A 199 27.35 -19.44 -4.35
N ALA A 200 26.84 -18.69 -5.33
CA ALA A 200 25.93 -17.59 -5.10
C ALA A 200 24.55 -18.05 -4.60
N SER A 201 24.03 -19.18 -5.11
CA SER A 201 22.77 -19.75 -4.66
C SER A 201 22.82 -20.26 -3.22
N ALA A 202 23.93 -20.82 -2.78
CA ALA A 202 24.11 -21.26 -1.40
C ALA A 202 24.15 -20.10 -0.40
N ALA A 203 24.78 -18.98 -0.76
CA ALA A 203 24.80 -17.77 0.04
C ALA A 203 23.41 -17.11 0.07
N MET A 204 22.71 -17.08 -1.06
CA MET A 204 21.39 -16.49 -1.23
C MET A 204 20.30 -17.28 -0.52
N VAL A 205 20.36 -18.62 -0.54
CA VAL A 205 19.45 -19.49 0.23
C VAL A 205 19.61 -19.28 1.73
N ARG A 206 20.85 -19.02 2.21
CA ARG A 206 21.08 -18.68 3.62
C ARG A 206 20.47 -17.34 4.03
N VAL A 207 20.58 -16.32 3.18
CA VAL A 207 20.03 -14.97 3.43
C VAL A 207 18.49 -14.99 3.37
N LEU A 208 17.93 -15.66 2.39
CA LEU A 208 16.48 -15.65 2.17
C LEU A 208 15.70 -16.64 3.03
N LYS A 209 16.37 -17.60 3.74
CA LYS A 209 15.70 -18.69 4.47
C LYS A 209 14.58 -19.37 3.66
N ILE A 210 14.63 -19.21 2.35
CA ILE A 210 13.68 -19.81 1.43
C ILE A 210 14.15 -21.23 1.17
N ARG A 211 13.43 -22.23 1.65
CA ARG A 211 13.46 -23.54 1.03
C ARG A 211 12.87 -23.39 -0.39
N VAL A 212 13.74 -23.13 -1.37
CA VAL A 212 13.39 -23.10 -2.80
C VAL A 212 12.94 -24.49 -3.30
N ALA A 213 12.59 -25.39 -2.38
CA ALA A 213 12.35 -26.78 -2.67
C ALA A 213 11.20 -27.04 -3.66
N HIS A 214 10.38 -26.10 -4.06
CA HIS A 214 9.31 -26.33 -5.05
C HIS A 214 8.76 -25.07 -5.75
N ILE A 215 9.62 -24.10 -6.07
CA ILE A 215 9.23 -23.23 -7.19
C ILE A 215 9.64 -24.02 -8.44
N HIS A 216 8.65 -24.59 -9.10
CA HIS A 216 8.86 -25.34 -10.34
C HIS A 216 9.67 -24.46 -11.30
N LEU A 217 10.89 -24.90 -11.62
CA LEU A 217 11.73 -24.34 -12.70
C LEU A 217 10.95 -24.33 -14.04
N SER A 218 9.89 -25.08 -14.16
CA SER A 218 9.00 -25.15 -15.33
C SER A 218 8.34 -23.83 -15.71
N ILE A 219 8.13 -22.91 -14.75
CA ILE A 219 7.51 -21.60 -15.04
C ILE A 219 8.52 -20.66 -15.70
N LEU A 220 9.80 -20.78 -15.36
CA LEU A 220 10.84 -19.93 -15.93
C LEU A 220 11.32 -20.43 -17.32
N THR A 221 11.15 -21.69 -17.65
CA THR A 221 11.57 -22.25 -18.95
C THR A 221 10.50 -22.11 -20.03
N SER A 222 9.22 -21.97 -19.68
CA SER A 222 8.14 -21.81 -20.67
C SER A 222 7.90 -20.36 -21.15
N SER A 223 8.56 -19.38 -20.54
CA SER A 223 8.45 -17.96 -20.93
C SER A 223 9.65 -17.41 -21.70
N ILE A 224 10.59 -18.27 -22.10
CA ILE A 224 11.84 -17.86 -22.80
C ILE A 224 11.87 -18.39 -24.26
N PHE A 225 10.82 -19.09 -24.70
CA PHE A 225 10.66 -19.49 -26.11
C PHE A 225 9.51 -18.75 -26.77
#